data_70ae66ed7eff6d32843b0612739af308
#
_entry.id   70ae66ed7eff6d32843b0612739af308
#
_cell.length_a   1.000
_cell.length_b   1.000
_cell.length_c   1.000
_cell.angle_alpha   90.00
_cell.angle_beta   90.00
_cell.angle_gamma   90.00
#
_symmetry.space_group_name_H-M   'P 1'
#
loop_
_entity.id
_entity.type
_entity.pdbx_description
1 polymer ?
#
loop_
_entity_poly.entity_id
_entity_poly.type
_entity_poly.pdbx_seq_one_letter_code
_entity_poly.pdbx_strand_id
1 'polypeptide(L)'
;MLKQAFYATNQARSSFYPSVTLSGSAGWTNSGGALVTNPGAWLLQAVGSLVQPLFQRGQLMANLKISKAQQEEALLQFQQTLLDAGAEVNNALSQWQTARQKTVLDREQVEHLKDALRDTELLMEHGTTNYLEVLTARQSLLAARLSLVSDRNAEIKVSIR
;
A
#
# COMPACT_ATOMS: atom_id res chain seq x y z
N MET A 1 0.69 7.48 9.53
CA MET A 1 0.15 6.67 10.64
C MET A 1 1.05 6.72 11.87
N LEU A 2 2.32 6.28 11.84
CA LEU A 2 3.21 6.26 13.03
C LEU A 2 3.39 7.66 13.68
N LYS A 3 3.64 8.70 12.89
CA LYS A 3 3.74 10.08 13.40
C LYS A 3 2.46 10.58 14.08
N GLN A 4 1.29 10.20 13.57
CA GLN A 4 0.00 10.56 14.18
C GLN A 4 -0.18 9.92 15.54
N ALA A 5 0.14 8.62 15.68
CA ALA A 5 0.07 7.90 16.95
C ALA A 5 1.04 8.49 17.99
N PHE A 6 2.24 8.92 17.57
CA PHE A 6 3.18 9.62 18.43
C PHE A 6 2.63 10.98 18.94
N TYR A 7 2.04 11.78 18.04
CA TYR A 7 1.44 13.05 18.44
C TYR A 7 0.21 12.87 19.32
N ALA A 8 -0.62 11.83 19.05
CA ALA A 8 -1.78 11.49 19.91
C ALA A 8 -1.33 11.12 21.34
N THR A 9 -0.23 10.38 21.50
CA THR A 9 0.35 10.07 22.80
C THR A 9 0.85 11.33 23.51
N ASN A 10 1.46 12.27 22.78
CA ASN A 10 1.90 13.54 23.35
C ASN A 10 0.71 14.42 23.74
N GLN A 11 -0.36 14.43 22.96
CA GLN A 11 -1.62 15.10 23.30
C GLN A 11 -2.24 14.52 24.58
N ALA A 12 -2.27 13.20 24.71
CA ALA A 12 -2.74 12.55 25.94
C ALA A 12 -1.86 12.91 27.16
N ARG A 13 -0.56 13.11 26.98
CA ARG A 13 0.34 13.62 28.05
C ARG A 13 0.07 15.08 28.37
N SER A 14 -0.18 15.94 27.37
CA SER A 14 -0.44 17.36 27.59
C SER A 14 -1.71 17.60 28.41
N SER A 15 -2.68 16.70 28.37
CA SER A 15 -3.92 16.76 29.16
C SER A 15 -3.71 16.67 30.68
N PHE A 16 -2.51 16.28 31.14
CA PHE A 16 -2.16 16.34 32.58
C PHE A 16 -1.71 17.71 33.05
N TYR A 17 -1.38 18.62 32.12
CA TYR A 17 -0.98 19.98 32.45
C TYR A 17 -2.20 20.90 32.47
N PRO A 18 -2.17 21.99 33.29
CA PRO A 18 -3.24 22.96 33.29
C PRO A 18 -3.42 23.61 31.94
N SER A 19 -4.66 23.73 31.48
CA SER A 19 -5.00 24.47 30.28
C SER A 19 -5.16 25.93 30.59
N VAL A 20 -4.48 26.82 29.82
CA VAL A 20 -4.63 28.27 29.88
C VAL A 20 -5.47 28.70 28.69
N THR A 21 -6.65 29.23 28.96
CA THR A 21 -7.48 29.86 27.92
C THR A 21 -7.51 31.35 28.13
N LEU A 22 -7.19 32.08 27.04
CA LEU A 22 -7.32 33.52 26.99
C LEU A 22 -8.47 33.86 26.06
N SER A 23 -9.51 34.50 26.60
CA SER A 23 -10.64 34.99 25.81
C SER A 23 -10.67 36.51 25.87
N GLY A 24 -10.80 37.13 24.71
CA GLY A 24 -10.93 38.59 24.58
C GLY A 24 -12.25 38.90 23.86
N SER A 25 -13.00 39.86 24.36
CA SER A 25 -14.14 40.43 23.66
C SER A 25 -13.98 41.90 23.52
N ALA A 26 -14.26 42.42 22.32
CA ALA A 26 -14.35 43.84 22.03
C ALA A 26 -15.81 44.14 21.68
N GLY A 27 -16.42 45.05 22.39
CA GLY A 27 -17.79 45.43 22.16
C GLY A 27 -17.92 46.97 22.11
N TRP A 28 -18.94 47.42 21.41
CA TRP A 28 -19.36 48.79 21.36
C TRP A 28 -20.70 48.93 22.06
N THR A 29 -20.81 49.72 23.13
CA THR A 29 -22.07 49.99 23.79
C THR A 29 -22.50 51.42 23.56
N ASN A 30 -23.69 51.59 23.00
CA ASN A 30 -24.36 52.85 22.90
C ASN A 30 -25.57 52.85 23.83
N SER A 31 -25.53 53.55 24.92
CA SER A 31 -26.59 53.60 25.92
C SER A 31 -27.60 54.75 25.72
N GLY A 32 -27.60 55.37 24.57
CA GLY A 32 -28.49 56.47 24.23
C GLY A 32 -29.35 56.16 23.02
N GLY A 33 -30.63 55.84 23.21
CA GLY A 33 -31.58 55.82 22.11
C GLY A 33 -31.62 57.19 21.43
N ALA A 34 -31.51 57.20 20.12
CA ALA A 34 -31.58 58.30 19.18
C ALA A 34 -30.39 59.29 19.13
N LEU A 35 -29.81 59.28 17.92
CA LEU A 35 -28.82 60.21 17.41
C LEU A 35 -27.39 60.06 17.97
N VAL A 36 -26.58 59.51 17.13
CA VAL A 36 -25.13 59.28 17.27
C VAL A 36 -24.41 60.66 17.36
N THR A 37 -24.27 61.18 18.53
CA THR A 37 -23.42 62.33 18.77
C THR A 37 -22.33 62.10 19.82
N ASN A 38 -22.23 60.89 20.36
CA ASN A 38 -21.14 60.54 21.26
C ASN A 38 -20.48 59.21 20.81
N PRO A 39 -19.18 59.15 20.52
CA PRO A 39 -18.52 57.87 20.25
C PRO A 39 -18.63 57.02 21.51
N GLY A 40 -19.48 56.00 21.44
CA GLY A 40 -19.75 55.09 22.55
C GLY A 40 -18.47 54.53 23.18
N ALA A 41 -18.57 54.14 24.44
CA ALA A 41 -17.43 53.56 25.15
C ALA A 41 -17.04 52.21 24.55
N TRP A 42 -15.80 52.09 24.19
CA TRP A 42 -15.19 50.81 23.82
C TRP A 42 -15.06 49.95 25.07
N LEU A 43 -15.69 48.78 25.05
CA LEU A 43 -15.50 47.76 26.06
C LEU A 43 -14.49 46.74 25.52
N LEU A 44 -13.29 46.77 26.09
CA LEU A 44 -12.29 45.73 25.89
C LEU A 44 -12.26 44.86 27.15
N GLN A 45 -12.62 43.59 27.01
CA GLN A 45 -12.56 42.62 28.08
C GLN A 45 -11.61 41.51 27.71
N ALA A 46 -10.59 41.29 28.53
CA ALA A 46 -9.69 40.15 28.42
C ALA A 46 -9.83 39.31 29.69
N VAL A 47 -10.18 38.05 29.56
CA VAL A 47 -10.29 37.10 30.68
C VAL A 47 -9.34 35.92 30.43
N GLY A 48 -8.40 35.73 31.36
CA GLY A 48 -7.54 34.56 31.42
C GLY A 48 -8.10 33.54 32.41
N SER A 49 -8.34 32.31 32.00
CA SER A 49 -8.74 31.21 32.89
C SER A 49 -7.71 30.10 32.87
N LEU A 50 -7.38 29.57 34.05
CA LEU A 50 -6.51 28.44 34.28
C LEU A 50 -7.38 27.29 34.81
N VAL A 51 -7.48 26.20 34.05
CA VAL A 51 -8.28 25.03 34.45
C VAL A 51 -7.35 23.82 34.56
N GLN A 52 -7.34 23.19 35.74
CA GLN A 52 -6.61 21.94 35.97
C GLN A 52 -7.59 20.86 36.47
N PRO A 53 -7.73 19.72 35.75
CA PRO A 53 -8.62 18.65 36.17
C PRO A 53 -7.97 17.84 37.31
N LEU A 54 -8.45 18.03 38.55
CA LEU A 54 -7.92 17.33 39.73
C LEU A 54 -8.59 15.96 39.96
N PHE A 55 -9.87 15.81 39.60
CA PHE A 55 -10.69 14.62 39.89
C PHE A 55 -10.78 13.60 38.75
N GLN A 56 -10.28 13.92 37.56
CA GLN A 56 -10.34 13.05 36.37
C GLN A 56 -9.04 12.25 36.13
N ARG A 57 -8.20 12.14 37.15
CA ARG A 57 -6.86 11.53 37.01
C ARG A 57 -6.89 10.06 36.54
N GLY A 58 -7.91 9.29 36.93
CA GLY A 58 -8.11 7.92 36.48
C GLY A 58 -8.41 7.83 35.00
N GLN A 59 -9.26 8.71 34.47
CA GLN A 59 -9.61 8.78 33.05
C GLN A 59 -8.43 9.24 32.19
N LEU A 60 -7.67 10.25 32.66
CA LEU A 60 -6.47 10.72 31.97
C LEU A 60 -5.39 9.61 31.89
N MET A 61 -5.21 8.84 32.98
CA MET A 61 -4.28 7.69 32.99
C MET A 61 -4.73 6.59 32.02
N ALA A 62 -6.02 6.28 31.97
CA ALA A 62 -6.59 5.33 31.04
C ALA A 62 -6.37 5.77 29.58
N ASN A 63 -6.68 7.02 29.24
CA ASN A 63 -6.47 7.58 27.91
C ASN A 63 -4.98 7.56 27.50
N LEU A 64 -4.07 7.86 28.43
CA LEU A 64 -2.64 7.77 28.16
C LEU A 64 -2.19 6.32 27.89
N LYS A 65 -2.70 5.36 28.63
CA LYS A 65 -2.41 3.94 28.41
C LYS A 65 -2.93 3.48 27.04
N ILE A 66 -4.15 3.87 26.68
CA ILE A 66 -4.73 3.57 25.36
C ILE A 66 -3.90 4.19 24.25
N SER A 67 -3.52 5.46 24.37
CA SER A 67 -2.69 6.13 23.35
C SER A 67 -1.31 5.51 23.21
N LYS A 68 -0.69 5.02 24.29
CA LYS A 68 0.58 4.28 24.24
C LYS A 68 0.40 2.93 23.53
N ALA A 69 -0.66 2.18 23.84
CA ALA A 69 -0.94 0.91 23.17
C ALA A 69 -1.19 1.11 21.68
N GLN A 70 -1.93 2.15 21.29
CA GLN A 70 -2.14 2.51 19.88
C GLN A 70 -0.83 2.93 19.17
N GLN A 71 0.09 3.56 19.89
CA GLN A 71 1.40 3.90 19.34
C GLN A 71 2.24 2.63 19.08
N GLU A 72 2.20 1.67 19.99
CA GLU A 72 2.86 0.37 19.84
C GLU A 72 2.24 -0.45 18.70
N GLU A 73 0.91 -0.49 18.63
CA GLU A 73 0.19 -1.10 17.50
C GLU A 73 0.59 -0.49 16.16
N ALA A 74 0.66 0.84 16.05
CA ALA A 74 1.08 1.53 14.85
C ALA A 74 2.53 1.22 14.46
N LEU A 75 3.42 0.98 15.45
CA LEU A 75 4.78 0.54 15.21
C LEU A 75 4.84 -0.88 14.66
N LEU A 76 4.08 -1.80 15.25
CA LEU A 76 4.00 -3.18 14.79
C LEU A 76 3.39 -3.28 13.38
N GLN A 77 2.35 -2.51 13.10
CA GLN A 77 1.78 -2.40 11.75
C GLN A 77 2.79 -1.89 10.73
N PHE A 78 3.62 -0.92 11.11
CA PHE A 78 4.68 -0.43 10.22
C PHE A 78 5.72 -1.52 9.94
N GLN A 79 6.13 -2.27 10.96
CA GLN A 79 7.06 -3.40 10.81
C GLN A 79 6.46 -4.49 9.92
N GLN A 80 5.18 -4.84 10.14
CA GLN A 80 4.48 -5.81 9.31
C GLN A 80 4.43 -5.37 7.84
N THR A 81 4.06 -4.12 7.58
CA THR A 81 4.04 -3.58 6.21
C THR A 81 5.41 -3.65 5.53
N LEU A 82 6.49 -3.42 6.27
CA LEU A 82 7.85 -3.52 5.75
C LEU A 82 8.21 -4.97 5.39
N LEU A 83 7.84 -5.93 6.24
CA LEU A 83 8.03 -7.35 5.98
C LEU A 83 7.22 -7.83 4.77
N ASP A 84 5.96 -7.41 4.68
CA ASP A 84 5.07 -7.73 3.57
C ASP A 84 5.61 -7.17 2.24
N ALA A 85 6.09 -5.93 2.25
CA ALA A 85 6.73 -5.33 1.08
C ALA A 85 8.01 -6.09 0.65
N GLY A 86 8.83 -6.51 1.62
CA GLY A 86 10.00 -7.34 1.36
C GLY A 86 9.65 -8.70 0.76
N ALA A 87 8.60 -9.34 1.30
CA ALA A 87 8.09 -10.61 0.78
C ALA A 87 7.52 -10.45 -0.64
N GLU A 88 6.80 -9.36 -0.91
CA GLU A 88 6.24 -9.08 -2.24
C GLU A 88 7.35 -8.91 -3.28
N VAL A 89 8.40 -8.15 -2.98
CA VAL A 89 9.56 -7.98 -3.88
C VAL A 89 10.26 -9.31 -4.13
N ASN A 90 10.49 -10.10 -3.08
CA ASN A 90 11.13 -11.41 -3.23
C ASN A 90 10.29 -12.39 -4.07
N ASN A 91 8.98 -12.40 -3.86
CA ASN A 91 8.05 -13.20 -4.65
C ASN A 91 8.03 -12.76 -6.13
N ALA A 92 8.01 -11.45 -6.40
CA ALA A 92 8.06 -10.91 -7.76
C ALA A 92 9.37 -11.30 -8.47
N LEU A 93 10.51 -11.20 -7.79
CA LEU A 93 11.81 -11.62 -8.33
C LEU A 93 11.84 -13.13 -8.65
N SER A 94 11.34 -13.96 -7.73
CA SER A 94 11.27 -15.41 -7.93
C SER A 94 10.35 -15.77 -9.11
N GLN A 95 9.20 -15.11 -9.23
CA GLN A 95 8.28 -15.30 -10.35
C GLN A 95 8.94 -14.87 -11.67
N TRP A 96 9.63 -13.74 -11.69
CA TRP A 96 10.34 -13.28 -12.89
C TRP A 96 11.43 -14.24 -13.32
N GLN A 97 12.28 -14.72 -12.39
CA GLN A 97 13.33 -15.70 -12.67
C GLN A 97 12.73 -16.99 -13.22
N THR A 98 11.66 -17.50 -12.61
CA THR A 98 10.98 -18.72 -13.05
C THR A 98 10.37 -18.56 -14.44
N ALA A 99 9.70 -17.43 -14.71
CA ALA A 99 9.11 -17.13 -16.02
C ALA A 99 10.20 -17.06 -17.11
N ARG A 100 11.33 -16.43 -16.81
CA ARG A 100 12.47 -16.34 -17.72
C ARG A 100 13.08 -17.71 -18.02
N GLN A 101 13.30 -18.52 -17.00
CA GLN A 101 13.81 -19.89 -17.19
C GLN A 101 12.84 -20.74 -18.03
N LYS A 102 11.55 -20.64 -17.76
CA LYS A 102 10.52 -21.34 -18.52
C LYS A 102 10.53 -20.93 -19.99
N THR A 103 10.60 -19.63 -20.30
CA THR A 103 10.69 -19.13 -21.68
C THR A 103 11.91 -19.67 -22.41
N VAL A 104 13.04 -19.85 -21.73
CA VAL A 104 14.26 -20.47 -22.32
C VAL A 104 14.02 -21.94 -22.67
N LEU A 105 13.49 -22.72 -21.71
CA LEU A 105 13.19 -24.15 -21.90
C LEU A 105 12.13 -24.37 -22.99
N ASP A 106 11.08 -23.56 -23.03
CA ASP A 106 10.06 -23.63 -24.07
C ASP A 106 10.63 -23.35 -25.47
N ARG A 107 11.61 -22.47 -25.57
CA ARG A 107 12.30 -22.18 -26.84
C ARG A 107 13.12 -23.40 -27.29
N GLU A 108 13.87 -24.01 -26.39
CA GLU A 108 14.60 -25.25 -26.67
C GLU A 108 13.65 -26.37 -27.06
N GLN A 109 12.53 -26.53 -26.35
CA GLN A 109 11.51 -27.50 -26.69
C GLN A 109 10.94 -27.30 -28.12
N VAL A 110 10.66 -26.06 -28.51
CA VAL A 110 10.18 -25.73 -29.86
C VAL A 110 11.23 -26.11 -30.91
N GLU A 111 12.52 -25.86 -30.69
CA GLU A 111 13.56 -26.26 -31.63
C GLU A 111 13.65 -27.79 -31.75
N HIS A 112 13.66 -28.52 -30.64
CA HIS A 112 13.69 -30.00 -30.68
C HIS A 112 12.43 -30.59 -31.36
N LEU A 113 11.26 -30.01 -31.18
CA LEU A 113 10.04 -30.44 -31.86
C LEU A 113 10.03 -30.11 -33.35
N LYS A 114 10.69 -29.04 -33.79
CA LYS A 114 10.93 -28.75 -35.20
C LYS A 114 11.81 -29.81 -35.85
N ASP A 115 12.91 -30.15 -35.20
CA ASP A 115 13.82 -31.22 -35.70
C ASP A 115 13.10 -32.56 -35.75
N ALA A 116 12.37 -32.91 -34.68
CA ALA A 116 11.57 -34.13 -34.67
C ALA A 116 10.49 -34.17 -35.77
N LEU A 117 9.83 -33.05 -36.05
CA LEU A 117 8.88 -32.97 -37.17
C LEU A 117 9.57 -33.21 -38.51
N ARG A 118 10.70 -32.53 -38.73
CA ARG A 118 11.51 -32.68 -39.96
C ARG A 118 11.93 -34.15 -40.16
N ASP A 119 12.44 -34.77 -39.13
CA ASP A 119 12.86 -36.20 -39.20
C ASP A 119 11.69 -37.12 -39.47
N THR A 120 10.51 -36.86 -38.85
CA THR A 120 9.28 -37.65 -39.11
C THR A 120 8.78 -37.46 -40.55
N GLU A 121 8.88 -36.23 -41.12
CA GLU A 121 8.53 -35.98 -42.54
C GLU A 121 9.48 -36.74 -43.48
N LEU A 122 10.79 -36.77 -43.21
CA LEU A 122 11.75 -37.53 -43.97
C LEU A 122 11.47 -39.06 -43.88
N LEU A 123 11.14 -39.59 -42.71
CA LEU A 123 10.77 -40.99 -42.52
C LEU A 123 9.51 -41.35 -43.30
N MET A 124 8.54 -40.42 -43.41
CA MET A 124 7.34 -40.62 -44.22
C MET A 124 7.67 -40.65 -45.71
N GLU A 125 8.54 -39.79 -46.22
CA GLU A 125 9.04 -39.80 -47.61
C GLU A 125 9.70 -41.12 -47.98
N HIS A 126 10.39 -41.74 -47.01
CA HIS A 126 11.05 -43.07 -47.19
C HIS A 126 10.10 -44.24 -46.92
N GLY A 127 8.82 -43.99 -46.64
CA GLY A 127 7.81 -45.01 -46.45
C GLY A 127 7.91 -45.81 -45.13
N THR A 128 8.67 -45.30 -44.15
CA THR A 128 8.92 -45.96 -42.87
C THR A 128 7.96 -45.50 -41.75
N THR A 129 7.19 -44.42 -41.96
CA THR A 129 6.16 -43.94 -41.01
C THR A 129 4.87 -43.56 -41.75
N ASN A 130 3.81 -43.32 -40.99
CA ASN A 130 2.50 -43.00 -41.55
C ASN A 130 2.16 -41.49 -41.32
N TYR A 131 1.15 -40.98 -42.08
CA TYR A 131 0.71 -39.61 -42.03
C TYR A 131 0.23 -39.18 -40.61
N LEU A 132 -0.30 -40.10 -39.82
CA LEU A 132 -0.79 -39.81 -38.46
C LEU A 132 0.34 -39.40 -37.54
N GLU A 133 1.52 -39.96 -37.65
CA GLU A 133 2.71 -39.59 -36.87
C GLU A 133 3.18 -38.17 -37.21
N VAL A 134 3.20 -37.82 -38.50
CA VAL A 134 3.53 -36.45 -38.95
C VAL A 134 2.49 -35.45 -38.41
N LEU A 135 1.20 -35.81 -38.45
CA LEU A 135 0.14 -34.94 -37.91
C LEU A 135 0.30 -34.75 -36.41
N THR A 136 0.63 -35.80 -35.66
CA THR A 136 0.89 -35.75 -34.23
C THR A 136 2.11 -34.85 -33.90
N ALA A 137 3.19 -34.99 -34.65
CA ALA A 137 4.36 -34.12 -34.49
C ALA A 137 4.04 -32.66 -34.77
N ARG A 138 3.24 -32.36 -35.81
CA ARG A 138 2.77 -31.01 -36.11
C ARG A 138 1.90 -30.42 -35.01
N GLN A 139 0.99 -31.22 -34.44
CA GLN A 139 0.14 -30.78 -33.28
C GLN A 139 1.01 -30.48 -32.06
N SER A 140 1.99 -31.33 -31.77
CA SER A 140 2.93 -31.11 -30.63
C SER A 140 3.75 -29.84 -30.81
N LEU A 141 4.28 -29.59 -32.00
CA LEU A 141 5.00 -28.35 -32.33
C LEU A 141 4.10 -27.11 -32.20
N LEU A 142 2.87 -27.19 -32.68
CA LEU A 142 1.91 -26.07 -32.56
C LEU A 142 1.59 -25.76 -31.09
N ALA A 143 1.34 -26.81 -30.29
CA ALA A 143 1.10 -26.65 -28.86
C ALA A 143 2.29 -26.02 -28.12
N ALA A 144 3.52 -26.45 -28.42
CA ALA A 144 4.73 -25.89 -27.84
C ALA A 144 4.93 -24.41 -28.24
N ARG A 145 4.65 -24.04 -29.51
CA ARG A 145 4.72 -22.63 -29.94
C ARG A 145 3.70 -21.75 -29.24
N LEU A 146 2.49 -22.25 -29.01
CA LEU A 146 1.45 -21.52 -28.28
C LEU A 146 1.85 -21.35 -26.80
N SER A 147 2.44 -22.39 -26.18
CA SER A 147 2.98 -22.30 -24.82
C SER A 147 4.07 -21.24 -24.73
N LEU A 148 5.05 -21.25 -25.64
CA LEU A 148 6.12 -20.26 -25.70
C LEU A 148 5.60 -18.81 -25.79
N VAL A 149 4.58 -18.56 -26.61
CA VAL A 149 3.96 -17.22 -26.73
C VAL A 149 3.26 -16.82 -25.44
N SER A 150 2.55 -17.76 -24.79
CA SER A 150 1.88 -17.54 -23.51
C SER A 150 2.88 -17.19 -22.41
N ASP A 151 3.96 -17.98 -22.31
CA ASP A 151 4.97 -17.81 -21.26
C ASP A 151 5.83 -16.58 -21.47
N ARG A 152 6.11 -16.21 -22.70
CA ARG A 152 6.74 -14.92 -23.03
C ARG A 152 5.86 -13.73 -22.65
N ASN A 153 4.56 -13.82 -22.86
CA ASN A 153 3.61 -12.79 -22.41
C ASN A 153 3.56 -12.70 -20.88
N ALA A 154 3.63 -13.85 -20.18
CA ALA A 154 3.70 -13.88 -18.71
C ALA A 154 5.00 -13.24 -18.20
N GLU A 155 6.17 -13.52 -18.81
CA GLU A 155 7.46 -12.90 -18.49
C GLU A 155 7.38 -11.37 -18.59
N ILE A 156 6.81 -10.84 -19.69
CA ILE A 156 6.65 -9.40 -19.89
C ILE A 156 5.72 -8.79 -18.84
N LYS A 157 4.62 -9.43 -18.51
CA LYS A 157 3.68 -8.96 -17.49
C LYS A 157 4.32 -8.86 -16.10
N VAL A 158 5.16 -9.82 -15.75
CA VAL A 158 5.86 -9.80 -14.45
C VAL A 158 6.94 -8.72 -14.42
N SER A 159 7.58 -8.38 -15.55
CA SER A 159 8.61 -7.34 -15.60
C SER A 159 8.07 -5.91 -15.51
N ILE A 160 6.77 -5.70 -15.76
CA ILE A 160 6.11 -4.37 -15.76
C ILE A 160 5.43 -4.07 -14.40
N ARG A 161 5.23 -5.08 -13.56
CA ARG A 161 4.58 -4.95 -12.27
C ARG A 161 5.55 -4.56 -11.15
#